data_1f53e7fc62e20f73ead9f8d041119e36
#
_entry.id   1f53e7fc62e20f73ead9f8d041119e36
#
_cell.length_a   1.000
_cell.length_b   1.000
_cell.length_c   1.000
_cell.angle_alpha   90.00
_cell.angle_beta   90.00
_cell.angle_gamma   90.00
#
_symmetry.space_group_name_H-M   'P 1'
#
loop_
_entity.id
_entity.type
_entity.pdbx_description
1 polymer ?
#
loop_
_entity_poly.entity_id
_entity_poly.type
_entity_poly.pdbx_seq_one_letter_code
_entity_poly.pdbx_strand_id
1 'polypeptide(L)'
;MLVGLDCALASPPPQAMAAATTTLNPAQKSAIGRKIWRNECAGTVDGLTTWNAGEEFPSLGIGHFIWYPAGKRGRFNETWPQFVAFAKLRAVALPAVALPAASPWSSKAEFQKAFNGAQMTGLRNWLAAQVGLQTDFILARSRAALPKILATAPVAERARIEANYRKVGATPNGTYALIDYVNFKGDGSLATERYQGVGWGLLQVLAGMHEVVGGQAAAAEFAASAKRVLARRVGNSPPQRGEKRWLEGWGNRCNSYARPL
;
A
#
# COMPACT_ATOMS: atom_id res chain seq x y z
N MET A 1 1.49 -40.48 52.33
CA MET A 1 0.64 -39.71 51.38
C MET A 1 1.56 -38.79 50.63
N LEU A 2 1.96 -39.18 49.44
CA LEU A 2 2.76 -38.33 48.51
C LEU A 2 1.79 -37.72 47.52
N VAL A 3 1.66 -36.41 47.54
CA VAL A 3 0.88 -35.62 46.58
C VAL A 3 1.81 -35.29 45.41
N GLY A 4 1.59 -35.93 44.24
CA GLY A 4 2.30 -35.59 43.01
C GLY A 4 1.80 -34.25 42.46
N LEU A 5 2.73 -33.31 42.26
CA LEU A 5 2.49 -32.08 41.45
C LEU A 5 2.64 -32.45 39.99
N ASP A 6 1.51 -32.50 39.27
CA ASP A 6 1.50 -32.50 37.81
C ASP A 6 1.87 -31.08 37.30
N CYS A 7 3.08 -30.97 36.80
CA CYS A 7 3.53 -29.77 36.12
C CYS A 7 3.07 -29.82 34.65
N ALA A 8 1.91 -29.24 34.37
CA ALA A 8 1.41 -29.08 33.02
C ALA A 8 2.35 -28.11 32.26
N LEU A 9 3.18 -28.64 31.37
CA LEU A 9 3.97 -27.89 30.42
C LEU A 9 3.05 -27.14 29.47
N ALA A 10 2.95 -25.82 29.67
CA ALA A 10 2.25 -24.92 28.74
C ALA A 10 2.94 -25.01 27.36
N SER A 11 2.20 -25.38 26.33
CA SER A 11 2.67 -25.34 24.94
C SER A 11 3.10 -23.91 24.57
N PRO A 12 4.27 -23.75 23.92
CA PRO A 12 4.70 -22.42 23.47
C PRO A 12 3.67 -21.85 22.50
N PRO A 13 3.46 -20.50 22.51
CA PRO A 13 2.55 -19.87 21.58
C PRO A 13 3.00 -20.13 20.14
N PRO A 14 2.06 -20.28 19.17
CA PRO A 14 2.42 -20.53 17.79
C PRO A 14 3.26 -19.35 17.30
N GLN A 15 4.53 -19.63 16.95
CA GLN A 15 5.39 -18.67 16.27
C GLN A 15 4.65 -18.21 15.01
N ALA A 16 4.34 -16.92 14.91
CA ALA A 16 3.81 -16.31 13.71
C ALA A 16 4.82 -16.54 12.57
N MET A 17 4.59 -17.56 11.75
CA MET A 17 5.38 -17.81 10.56
C MET A 17 5.24 -16.60 9.66
N ALA A 18 6.33 -15.84 9.52
CA ALA A 18 6.40 -14.73 8.58
C ALA A 18 5.91 -15.21 7.21
N ALA A 19 4.91 -14.52 6.66
CA ALA A 19 4.37 -14.85 5.36
C ALA A 19 5.49 -14.88 4.33
N ALA A 20 5.82 -16.06 3.81
CA ALA A 20 6.84 -16.25 2.79
C ALA A 20 6.33 -15.65 1.47
N THR A 21 6.56 -14.35 1.28
CA THR A 21 6.43 -13.72 -0.02
C THR A 21 7.70 -13.98 -0.83
N THR A 22 7.55 -14.13 -2.14
CA THR A 22 8.68 -14.35 -3.06
C THR A 22 9.80 -13.32 -2.79
N THR A 23 11.03 -13.81 -2.64
CA THR A 23 12.20 -12.93 -2.58
C THR A 23 12.40 -12.29 -3.95
N LEU A 24 12.13 -11.00 -4.03
CA LEU A 24 12.29 -10.23 -5.27
C LEU A 24 13.76 -9.93 -5.51
N ASN A 25 14.24 -10.19 -6.72
CA ASN A 25 15.56 -9.75 -7.15
C ASN A 25 15.56 -8.22 -7.46
N PRO A 26 16.74 -7.58 -7.61
CA PRO A 26 16.82 -6.13 -7.86
C PRO A 26 16.07 -5.67 -9.12
N ALA A 27 16.07 -6.46 -10.20
CA ALA A 27 15.36 -6.13 -11.43
C ALA A 27 13.83 -6.13 -11.24
N GLN A 28 13.29 -7.13 -10.50
CA GLN A 28 11.89 -7.23 -10.16
C GLN A 28 11.44 -6.08 -9.26
N LYS A 29 12.22 -5.73 -8.23
CA LYS A 29 11.95 -4.56 -7.38
C LYS A 29 11.92 -3.27 -8.19
N SER A 30 12.88 -3.09 -9.11
CA SER A 30 12.93 -1.95 -10.01
C SER A 30 11.70 -1.89 -10.94
N ALA A 31 11.27 -3.04 -11.48
CA ALA A 31 10.07 -3.11 -12.30
C ALA A 31 8.80 -2.73 -11.53
N ILE A 32 8.65 -3.23 -10.28
CA ILE A 32 7.56 -2.85 -9.38
C ILE A 32 7.57 -1.34 -9.12
N GLY A 33 8.72 -0.80 -8.73
CA GLY A 33 8.88 0.63 -8.44
C GLY A 33 8.50 1.51 -9.64
N ARG A 34 8.94 1.15 -10.85
CA ARG A 34 8.57 1.86 -12.08
C ARG A 34 7.06 1.77 -12.37
N LYS A 35 6.41 0.63 -12.10
CA LYS A 35 4.96 0.51 -12.26
C LYS A 35 4.20 1.41 -11.28
N ILE A 36 4.61 1.42 -10.01
CA ILE A 36 4.02 2.30 -9.00
C ILE A 36 4.22 3.76 -9.40
N TRP A 37 5.43 4.14 -9.77
CA TRP A 37 5.74 5.51 -10.23
C TRP A 37 4.84 5.94 -11.40
N ARG A 38 4.65 5.05 -12.39
CA ARG A 38 3.77 5.35 -13.52
C ARG A 38 2.32 5.51 -13.10
N ASN A 39 1.83 4.68 -12.20
CA ASN A 39 0.45 4.72 -11.75
C ASN A 39 0.12 5.94 -10.88
N GLU A 40 1.04 6.31 -9.98
CA GLU A 40 0.79 7.36 -8.99
C GLU A 40 1.29 8.74 -9.47
N CYS A 41 2.37 8.78 -10.23
CA CYS A 41 3.05 10.02 -10.59
C CYS A 41 3.16 10.22 -12.12
N ALA A 42 2.34 9.53 -12.92
CA ALA A 42 2.41 9.52 -14.39
C ALA A 42 3.79 9.17 -14.97
N GLY A 43 4.70 8.60 -14.16
CA GLY A 43 6.08 8.28 -14.53
C GLY A 43 6.98 9.50 -14.71
N THR A 44 6.56 10.69 -14.29
CA THR A 44 7.32 11.93 -14.43
C THR A 44 8.09 12.27 -13.16
N VAL A 45 9.22 12.99 -13.29
CA VAL A 45 9.99 13.48 -12.14
C VAL A 45 9.19 14.54 -11.37
N ASP A 46 8.48 15.39 -12.07
CA ASP A 46 7.63 16.43 -11.46
C ASP A 46 6.49 15.81 -10.63
N GLY A 47 5.92 14.70 -11.06
CA GLY A 47 4.91 13.97 -10.33
C GLY A 47 5.37 13.39 -8.98
N LEU A 48 6.69 13.32 -8.73
CA LEU A 48 7.23 12.87 -7.45
C LEU A 48 7.02 13.86 -6.29
N THR A 49 6.53 15.06 -6.58
CA THR A 49 6.16 16.05 -5.57
C THR A 49 4.86 16.70 -6.01
N THR A 50 3.77 16.39 -5.33
CA THR A 50 2.43 16.88 -5.69
C THR A 50 1.70 17.43 -4.46
N TRP A 51 0.77 18.35 -4.71
CA TRP A 51 -0.22 18.78 -3.73
C TRP A 51 -1.57 18.83 -4.45
N ASN A 52 -2.38 17.80 -4.26
CA ASN A 52 -3.64 17.66 -4.98
C ASN A 52 -4.68 18.72 -4.57
N ALA A 53 -5.65 18.94 -5.44
CA ALA A 53 -6.79 19.81 -5.10
C ALA A 53 -7.62 19.18 -3.97
N GLY A 54 -7.97 19.98 -2.97
CA GLY A 54 -8.76 19.52 -1.83
C GLY A 54 -7.98 18.76 -0.75
N GLU A 55 -6.65 18.63 -0.90
CA GLU A 55 -5.77 18.08 0.14
C GLU A 55 -5.10 19.20 0.95
N GLU A 56 -4.81 18.92 2.21
CA GLU A 56 -4.13 19.86 3.11
C GLU A 56 -2.65 19.47 3.35
N PHE A 57 -2.08 18.67 2.45
CA PHE A 57 -0.73 18.14 2.55
C PHE A 57 -0.13 17.88 1.16
N PRO A 58 1.20 17.98 1.00
CA PRO A 58 1.89 17.44 -0.15
C PRO A 58 2.04 15.92 -0.05
N SER A 59 2.09 15.29 -1.21
CA SER A 59 2.40 13.87 -1.40
C SER A 59 3.71 13.73 -2.15
N LEU A 60 4.63 12.90 -1.64
CA LEU A 60 6.00 12.81 -2.13
C LEU A 60 6.37 11.39 -2.54
N GLY A 61 7.24 11.29 -3.54
CA GLY A 61 7.77 10.02 -4.03
C GLY A 61 6.76 9.16 -4.76
N ILE A 62 7.21 7.97 -5.21
CA ILE A 62 6.42 7.04 -6.01
C ILE A 62 5.21 6.45 -5.25
N GLY A 63 5.21 6.50 -3.92
CA GLY A 63 4.13 5.99 -3.08
C GLY A 63 3.21 7.10 -2.55
N HIS A 64 3.29 8.31 -3.06
CA HIS A 64 2.52 9.47 -2.58
C HIS A 64 2.56 9.58 -1.05
N PHE A 65 3.79 9.59 -0.48
CA PHE A 65 3.99 9.65 0.96
C PHE A 65 3.48 10.98 1.51
N ILE A 66 2.48 10.91 2.35
CA ILE A 66 1.80 12.07 2.94
C ILE A 66 2.69 12.75 3.96
N TRP A 67 2.79 14.08 3.87
CA TRP A 67 3.57 14.90 4.78
C TRP A 67 2.78 16.14 5.23
N TYR A 68 2.26 16.11 6.43
CA TYR A 68 1.47 17.22 6.93
C TYR A 68 2.32 18.43 7.32
N PRO A 69 1.85 19.67 7.00
CA PRO A 69 2.39 20.89 7.58
C PRO A 69 2.25 20.91 9.10
N ALA A 70 3.06 21.74 9.77
CA ALA A 70 2.98 21.90 11.23
C ALA A 70 1.57 22.30 11.68
N GLY A 71 1.08 21.67 12.73
CA GLY A 71 -0.27 21.91 13.26
C GLY A 71 -1.42 21.33 12.42
N LYS A 72 -1.14 20.76 11.24
CA LYS A 72 -2.13 20.08 10.42
C LYS A 72 -2.14 18.58 10.73
N ARG A 73 -3.34 18.00 10.75
CA ARG A 73 -3.57 16.56 10.81
C ARG A 73 -4.88 16.29 10.09
N GLY A 74 -4.99 15.15 9.44
CA GLY A 74 -6.18 14.75 8.72
C GLY A 74 -6.51 13.26 8.94
N ARG A 75 -7.47 12.77 8.21
CA ARG A 75 -7.94 11.38 8.28
C ARG A 75 -6.94 10.34 7.74
N PHE A 76 -5.96 10.78 6.97
CA PHE A 76 -4.98 9.88 6.36
C PHE A 76 -3.75 9.73 7.26
N ASN A 77 -3.17 8.54 7.27
CA ASN A 77 -1.92 8.28 7.97
C ASN A 77 -0.75 9.01 7.30
N GLU A 78 -0.02 9.77 8.08
CA GLU A 78 1.21 10.41 7.62
C GLU A 78 2.30 9.37 7.38
N THR A 79 2.93 9.40 6.21
CA THR A 79 3.85 8.34 5.78
C THR A 79 5.25 8.84 5.41
N TRP A 80 5.41 10.13 5.15
CA TRP A 80 6.72 10.72 4.86
C TRP A 80 7.71 10.58 6.03
N PRO A 81 7.37 10.94 7.28
CA PRO A 81 8.29 10.73 8.41
C PRO A 81 8.69 9.26 8.60
N GLN A 82 7.77 8.32 8.31
CA GLN A 82 8.07 6.89 8.37
C GLN A 82 9.08 6.49 7.28
N PHE A 83 8.94 7.02 6.06
CA PHE A 83 9.90 6.82 4.98
C PHE A 83 11.27 7.41 5.33
N VAL A 84 11.31 8.61 5.89
CA VAL A 84 12.56 9.24 6.36
C VAL A 84 13.25 8.39 7.43
N ALA A 85 12.51 7.87 8.41
CA ALA A 85 13.05 6.95 9.42
C ALA A 85 13.60 5.66 8.78
N PHE A 86 12.87 5.10 7.81
CA PHE A 86 13.29 3.91 7.08
C PHE A 86 14.58 4.14 6.27
N ALA A 87 14.74 5.32 5.65
CA ALA A 87 15.95 5.70 4.93
C ALA A 87 17.15 5.88 5.87
N LYS A 88 16.94 6.52 7.02
CA LYS A 88 17.98 6.68 8.06
C LYS A 88 18.50 5.34 8.58
N LEU A 89 17.60 4.39 8.85
CA LEU A 89 17.98 3.03 9.28
C LEU A 89 18.84 2.28 8.26
N ARG A 90 18.84 2.72 7.00
CA ARG A 90 19.66 2.17 5.90
C ARG A 90 20.88 3.01 5.56
N ALA A 91 21.20 3.98 6.41
CA ALA A 91 22.29 4.92 6.23
C ALA A 91 22.25 5.68 4.87
N VAL A 92 21.04 5.92 4.33
CA VAL A 92 20.88 6.69 3.10
C VAL A 92 20.88 8.17 3.43
N ALA A 93 21.75 8.94 2.78
CA ALA A 93 21.78 10.39 2.92
C ALA A 93 20.51 11.03 2.39
N LEU A 94 19.92 11.94 3.16
CA LEU A 94 18.67 12.63 2.86
C LEU A 94 18.96 14.11 2.54
N PRO A 95 18.26 14.73 1.57
CA PRO A 95 18.30 16.17 1.37
C PRO A 95 17.84 16.91 2.63
N ALA A 96 18.45 18.06 2.93
CA ALA A 96 18.11 18.83 4.13
C ALA A 96 16.61 19.19 4.21
N VAL A 97 15.98 19.49 3.07
CA VAL A 97 14.56 19.79 2.97
C VAL A 97 13.65 18.62 3.38
N ALA A 98 14.17 17.38 3.36
CA ALA A 98 13.42 16.17 3.71
C ALA A 98 13.40 15.85 5.22
N LEU A 99 14.27 16.51 6.00
CA LEU A 99 14.56 16.14 7.40
C LEU A 99 13.54 16.65 8.43
N PRO A 100 12.86 17.82 8.25
CA PRO A 100 11.89 18.31 9.21
C PRO A 100 10.77 17.31 9.48
N ALA A 101 10.27 17.29 10.72
CA ALA A 101 9.16 16.41 11.11
C ALA A 101 7.84 16.79 10.42
N ALA A 102 7.66 18.07 10.10
CA ALA A 102 6.51 18.60 9.37
C ALA A 102 6.94 19.17 8.03
N SER A 103 6.04 19.17 7.05
CA SER A 103 6.26 19.77 5.73
C SER A 103 6.72 21.23 5.87
N PRO A 104 7.78 21.63 5.16
CA PRO A 104 8.25 23.03 5.16
C PRO A 104 7.29 23.98 4.43
N TRP A 105 6.36 23.44 3.64
CA TRP A 105 5.32 24.23 2.97
C TRP A 105 4.04 24.16 3.78
N SER A 106 3.56 25.32 4.26
CA SER A 106 2.37 25.42 5.11
C SER A 106 1.06 25.40 4.30
N SER A 107 1.16 25.66 2.99
CA SER A 107 0.02 25.72 2.07
C SER A 107 0.38 25.26 0.66
N LYS A 108 -0.66 24.92 -0.12
CA LYS A 108 -0.51 24.59 -1.54
C LYS A 108 0.11 25.74 -2.34
N ALA A 109 -0.21 26.99 -1.99
CA ALA A 109 0.34 28.17 -2.66
C ALA A 109 1.85 28.29 -2.43
N GLU A 110 2.34 28.08 -1.20
CA GLU A 110 3.78 28.05 -0.91
C GLU A 110 4.48 26.89 -1.61
N PHE A 111 3.88 25.71 -1.61
CA PHE A 111 4.39 24.56 -2.34
C PHE A 111 4.54 24.86 -3.83
N GLN A 112 3.52 25.45 -4.46
CA GLN A 112 3.56 25.83 -5.88
C GLN A 112 4.61 26.90 -6.16
N LYS A 113 4.75 27.92 -5.28
CA LYS A 113 5.80 28.94 -5.40
C LYS A 113 7.20 28.32 -5.34
N ALA A 114 7.40 27.29 -4.50
CA ALA A 114 8.67 26.59 -4.35
C ALA A 114 8.93 25.57 -5.47
N PHE A 115 7.94 25.23 -6.30
CA PHE A 115 7.94 24.06 -7.20
C PHE A 115 9.16 23.97 -8.12
N ASN A 116 9.59 25.10 -8.70
CA ASN A 116 10.75 25.18 -9.58
C ASN A 116 12.04 25.63 -8.85
N GLY A 117 11.98 25.78 -7.52
CA GLY A 117 13.13 26.17 -6.73
C GLY A 117 14.17 25.05 -6.58
N ALA A 118 15.41 25.42 -6.31
CA ALA A 118 16.53 24.47 -6.21
C ALA A 118 16.30 23.35 -5.18
N GLN A 119 15.69 23.67 -4.03
CA GLN A 119 15.41 22.67 -2.99
C GLN A 119 14.38 21.62 -3.45
N MET A 120 13.29 22.04 -4.10
CA MET A 120 12.26 21.13 -4.61
C MET A 120 12.80 20.29 -5.77
N THR A 121 13.54 20.89 -6.67
CA THR A 121 14.21 20.19 -7.78
C THR A 121 15.22 19.16 -7.25
N GLY A 122 16.03 19.54 -6.25
CA GLY A 122 16.95 18.61 -5.59
C GLY A 122 16.23 17.44 -4.90
N LEU A 123 15.11 17.71 -4.22
CA LEU A 123 14.27 16.66 -3.61
C LEU A 123 13.71 15.70 -4.66
N ARG A 124 13.16 16.21 -5.77
CA ARG A 124 12.65 15.38 -6.88
C ARG A 124 13.73 14.51 -7.51
N ASN A 125 14.89 15.07 -7.77
CA ASN A 125 16.02 14.31 -8.34
C ASN A 125 16.49 13.21 -7.38
N TRP A 126 16.55 13.53 -6.09
CA TRP A 126 16.87 12.53 -5.07
C TRP A 126 15.80 11.42 -5.03
N LEU A 127 14.51 11.76 -5.02
CA LEU A 127 13.42 10.77 -5.07
C LEU A 127 13.51 9.89 -6.33
N ALA A 128 13.79 10.47 -7.49
CA ALA A 128 13.97 9.73 -8.73
C ALA A 128 15.16 8.76 -8.66
N ALA A 129 16.26 9.14 -8.01
CA ALA A 129 17.41 8.27 -7.79
C ALA A 129 17.15 7.18 -6.74
N GLN A 130 16.18 7.37 -5.83
CA GLN A 130 15.87 6.45 -4.72
C GLN A 130 14.61 5.61 -4.94
N VAL A 131 14.24 5.30 -6.19
CA VAL A 131 13.06 4.45 -6.49
C VAL A 131 13.16 3.09 -5.80
N GLY A 132 14.35 2.47 -5.78
CA GLY A 132 14.56 1.18 -5.10
C GLY A 132 14.29 1.23 -3.60
N LEU A 133 14.80 2.26 -2.91
CA LEU A 133 14.56 2.48 -1.48
C LEU A 133 13.05 2.70 -1.19
N GLN A 134 12.39 3.50 -2.01
CA GLN A 134 10.95 3.74 -1.88
C GLN A 134 10.15 2.45 -2.11
N THR A 135 10.55 1.63 -3.08
CA THR A 135 9.94 0.32 -3.32
C THR A 135 10.11 -0.60 -2.11
N ASP A 136 11.32 -0.67 -1.52
CA ASP A 136 11.57 -1.48 -0.31
C ASP A 136 10.72 -1.01 0.88
N PHE A 137 10.52 0.29 1.04
CA PHE A 137 9.63 0.85 2.08
C PHE A 137 8.17 0.46 1.85
N ILE A 138 7.68 0.57 0.63
CA ILE A 138 6.31 0.19 0.27
C ILE A 138 6.09 -1.31 0.49
N LEU A 139 7.06 -2.15 0.11
CA LEU A 139 7.06 -3.60 0.36
C LEU A 139 6.98 -3.91 1.86
N ALA A 140 7.81 -3.24 2.68
CA ALA A 140 7.81 -3.43 4.13
C ALA A 140 6.45 -3.07 4.75
N ARG A 141 5.85 -1.96 4.33
CA ARG A 141 4.51 -1.54 4.79
C ARG A 141 3.42 -2.51 4.36
N SER A 142 3.46 -3.01 3.13
CA SER A 142 2.49 -3.99 2.63
C SER A 142 2.54 -5.28 3.46
N ARG A 143 3.74 -5.76 3.80
CA ARG A 143 3.90 -6.93 4.68
C ARG A 143 3.36 -6.69 6.09
N ALA A 144 3.60 -5.50 6.64
CA ALA A 144 3.10 -5.11 7.95
C ALA A 144 1.58 -4.94 8.01
N ALA A 145 0.90 -4.81 6.87
CA ALA A 145 -0.55 -4.70 6.81
C ALA A 145 -1.26 -6.06 7.03
N LEU A 146 -0.63 -7.19 6.70
CA LEU A 146 -1.28 -8.50 6.79
C LEU A 146 -1.78 -8.86 8.20
N PRO A 147 -1.01 -8.70 9.28
CA PRO A 147 -1.52 -8.97 10.64
C PRO A 147 -2.75 -8.14 10.98
N LYS A 148 -2.81 -6.88 10.57
CA LYS A 148 -3.96 -6.00 10.78
C LYS A 148 -5.19 -6.45 10.00
N ILE A 149 -4.98 -6.86 8.73
CA ILE A 149 -6.03 -7.43 7.88
C ILE A 149 -6.62 -8.68 8.55
N LEU A 150 -5.76 -9.60 9.03
CA LEU A 150 -6.19 -10.83 9.68
C LEU A 150 -6.90 -10.57 11.01
N ALA A 151 -6.44 -9.59 11.79
CA ALA A 151 -7.11 -9.20 13.03
C ALA A 151 -8.53 -8.67 12.79
N THR A 152 -8.76 -7.97 11.67
CA THR A 152 -10.07 -7.41 11.28
C THR A 152 -10.98 -8.46 10.64
N ALA A 153 -10.41 -9.51 10.04
CA ALA A 153 -11.17 -10.56 9.37
C ALA A 153 -11.94 -11.44 10.36
N PRO A 154 -13.13 -11.98 9.97
CA PRO A 154 -13.83 -13.02 10.74
C PRO A 154 -12.88 -14.18 11.01
N VAL A 155 -12.91 -14.72 12.23
CA VAL A 155 -11.99 -15.79 12.67
C VAL A 155 -11.99 -16.97 11.70
N ALA A 156 -13.18 -17.41 11.27
CA ALA A 156 -13.34 -18.53 10.34
C ALA A 156 -12.71 -18.31 8.95
N GLU A 157 -12.47 -17.05 8.56
CA GLU A 157 -11.92 -16.71 7.24
C GLU A 157 -10.41 -16.43 7.24
N ARG A 158 -9.81 -16.24 8.41
CA ARG A 158 -8.41 -15.78 8.54
C ARG A 158 -7.42 -16.69 7.82
N ALA A 159 -7.54 -18.00 8.02
CA ALA A 159 -6.65 -18.96 7.39
C ALA A 159 -6.74 -18.92 5.85
N ARG A 160 -7.96 -18.79 5.30
CA ARG A 160 -8.19 -18.69 3.86
C ARG A 160 -7.64 -17.37 3.29
N ILE A 161 -7.87 -16.25 3.97
CA ILE A 161 -7.35 -14.94 3.57
C ILE A 161 -5.81 -14.93 3.57
N GLU A 162 -5.20 -15.50 4.61
CA GLU A 162 -3.74 -15.61 4.69
C GLU A 162 -3.19 -16.52 3.58
N ALA A 163 -3.82 -17.66 3.32
CA ALA A 163 -3.44 -18.54 2.23
C ALA A 163 -3.55 -17.85 0.87
N ASN A 164 -4.61 -17.09 0.62
CA ASN A 164 -4.77 -16.31 -0.61
C ASN A 164 -3.69 -15.24 -0.74
N TYR A 165 -3.36 -14.51 0.32
CA TYR A 165 -2.27 -13.56 0.32
C TYR A 165 -0.93 -14.20 -0.09
N ARG A 166 -0.60 -15.38 0.48
CA ARG A 166 0.60 -16.13 0.14
C ARG A 166 0.59 -16.64 -1.31
N LYS A 167 -0.54 -17.20 -1.77
CA LYS A 167 -0.71 -17.67 -3.16
C LYS A 167 -0.49 -16.56 -4.18
N VAL A 168 -1.05 -15.37 -3.93
CA VAL A 168 -0.86 -14.17 -4.78
C VAL A 168 0.58 -13.70 -4.72
N GLY A 169 1.17 -13.56 -3.52
CA GLY A 169 2.54 -13.10 -3.30
C GLY A 169 3.62 -14.05 -3.81
N ALA A 170 3.27 -15.22 -4.34
CA ALA A 170 4.22 -16.19 -4.88
C ALA A 170 4.84 -15.79 -6.23
N THR A 171 4.37 -14.70 -6.85
CA THR A 171 4.93 -14.14 -8.10
C THR A 171 5.26 -12.65 -7.94
N PRO A 172 6.21 -12.11 -8.73
CA PRO A 172 6.54 -10.68 -8.69
C PRO A 172 5.34 -9.77 -9.02
N ASN A 173 4.53 -10.13 -10.04
CA ASN A 173 3.33 -9.37 -10.38
C ASN A 173 2.24 -9.51 -9.32
N GLY A 174 2.09 -10.66 -8.68
CA GLY A 174 1.18 -10.83 -7.54
C GLY A 174 1.64 -10.01 -6.32
N THR A 175 2.94 -9.99 -6.02
CA THR A 175 3.49 -9.09 -4.99
C THR A 175 3.21 -7.62 -5.32
N TYR A 176 3.42 -7.20 -6.57
CA TYR A 176 3.02 -5.86 -7.03
C TYR A 176 1.53 -5.61 -6.82
N ALA A 177 0.66 -6.56 -7.15
CA ALA A 177 -0.78 -6.43 -7.01
C ALA A 177 -1.22 -6.20 -5.56
N LEU A 178 -0.66 -6.95 -4.60
CA LEU A 178 -0.93 -6.78 -3.17
C LEU A 178 -0.56 -5.38 -2.68
N ILE A 179 0.59 -4.86 -3.12
CA ILE A 179 1.09 -3.54 -2.76
C ILE A 179 0.25 -2.44 -3.39
N ASP A 180 0.09 -2.52 -4.70
CA ASP A 180 -0.59 -1.50 -5.49
C ASP A 180 -2.05 -1.35 -5.07
N TYR A 181 -2.71 -2.47 -4.75
CA TYR A 181 -4.11 -2.45 -4.32
C TYR A 181 -4.30 -1.75 -2.97
N VAL A 182 -3.38 -1.94 -2.00
CA VAL A 182 -3.41 -1.21 -0.72
C VAL A 182 -3.24 0.29 -0.94
N ASN A 183 -2.30 0.71 -1.78
CA ASN A 183 -2.13 2.12 -2.13
C ASN A 183 -3.36 2.68 -2.85
N PHE A 184 -3.96 1.87 -3.71
CA PHE A 184 -5.09 2.26 -4.55
C PHE A 184 -6.42 2.33 -3.79
N LYS A 185 -6.70 1.37 -2.89
CA LYS A 185 -8.02 1.18 -2.27
C LYS A 185 -7.99 0.91 -0.76
N GLY A 186 -6.83 0.94 -0.15
CA GLY A 186 -6.66 0.66 1.26
C GLY A 186 -6.58 -0.83 1.61
N ASP A 187 -6.29 -1.10 2.87
CA ASP A 187 -6.17 -2.47 3.41
C ASP A 187 -7.54 -3.11 3.71
N GLY A 188 -8.61 -2.32 3.75
CA GLY A 188 -9.97 -2.79 4.03
C GLY A 188 -10.32 -2.96 5.50
N SER A 189 -9.43 -2.52 6.42
CA SER A 189 -9.66 -2.60 7.86
C SER A 189 -10.50 -1.44 8.41
N LEU A 190 -10.55 -0.30 7.73
CA LEU A 190 -11.23 0.89 8.23
C LEU A 190 -12.75 0.77 8.11
N ALA A 191 -13.46 1.03 9.22
CA ALA A 191 -14.92 1.02 9.27
C ALA A 191 -15.56 2.11 8.40
N THR A 192 -14.84 3.21 8.17
CA THR A 192 -15.29 4.35 7.34
C THR A 192 -15.18 4.10 5.83
N GLU A 193 -14.41 3.08 5.41
CA GLU A 193 -14.25 2.70 4.01
C GLU A 193 -15.26 1.63 3.61
N ARG A 194 -16.56 1.94 3.78
CA ARG A 194 -17.68 1.04 3.48
C ARG A 194 -18.84 1.79 2.85
N TYR A 195 -19.51 1.14 1.91
CA TYR A 195 -20.85 1.51 1.45
C TYR A 195 -21.81 0.39 1.80
N GLN A 196 -22.94 0.72 2.38
CA GLN A 196 -23.95 -0.25 2.83
C GLN A 196 -23.32 -1.39 3.67
N GLY A 197 -22.37 -1.03 4.57
CA GLY A 197 -21.67 -1.99 5.43
C GLY A 197 -20.58 -2.82 4.73
N VAL A 198 -20.40 -2.70 3.41
CA VAL A 198 -19.46 -3.50 2.63
C VAL A 198 -18.22 -2.70 2.26
N GLY A 199 -17.04 -3.19 2.63
CA GLY A 199 -15.75 -2.61 2.29
C GLY A 199 -15.26 -3.01 0.89
N TRP A 200 -14.16 -2.39 0.46
CA TRP A 200 -13.57 -2.58 -0.87
C TRP A 200 -12.04 -2.69 -0.90
N GLY A 201 -11.40 -2.76 0.27
CA GLY A 201 -9.95 -2.85 0.37
C GLY A 201 -9.39 -4.25 0.14
N LEU A 202 -8.08 -4.42 0.42
CA LEU A 202 -7.36 -5.69 0.19
C LEU A 202 -8.01 -6.87 0.92
N LEU A 203 -8.49 -6.66 2.15
CA LEU A 203 -9.22 -7.68 2.91
C LEU A 203 -10.37 -8.27 2.10
N GLN A 204 -11.22 -7.41 1.51
CA GLN A 204 -12.40 -7.85 0.77
C GLN A 204 -12.04 -8.53 -0.56
N VAL A 205 -10.93 -8.14 -1.18
CA VAL A 205 -10.44 -8.83 -2.38
C VAL A 205 -9.94 -10.22 -2.05
N LEU A 206 -9.11 -10.38 -1.02
CA LEU A 206 -8.59 -11.68 -0.60
C LEU A 206 -9.70 -12.62 -0.12
N ALA A 207 -10.68 -12.08 0.61
CA ALA A 207 -11.85 -12.83 1.06
C ALA A 207 -12.76 -13.26 -0.10
N GLY A 208 -12.83 -12.45 -1.18
CA GLY A 208 -13.66 -12.68 -2.36
C GLY A 208 -13.01 -13.55 -3.45
N MET A 209 -11.78 -14.03 -3.26
CA MET A 209 -11.11 -14.91 -4.23
C MET A 209 -11.77 -16.29 -4.26
N HIS A 210 -11.94 -16.82 -5.47
CA HIS A 210 -12.25 -18.23 -5.68
C HIS A 210 -11.01 -19.09 -5.39
N GLU A 211 -11.22 -20.37 -5.14
CA GLU A 211 -10.11 -21.26 -4.92
C GLU A 211 -9.36 -21.54 -6.22
N VAL A 212 -8.04 -21.32 -6.18
CA VAL A 212 -7.12 -21.54 -7.29
C VAL A 212 -5.76 -21.99 -6.76
N VAL A 213 -4.95 -22.56 -7.63
CA VAL A 213 -3.54 -22.87 -7.34
C VAL A 213 -2.75 -21.56 -7.16
N GLY A 214 -1.60 -21.65 -6.48
CA GLY A 214 -0.73 -20.50 -6.26
C GLY A 214 -0.07 -19.98 -7.54
N GLY A 215 0.63 -18.85 -7.42
CA GLY A 215 1.41 -18.27 -8.52
C GLY A 215 0.57 -17.44 -9.48
N GLN A 216 0.79 -17.60 -10.78
CA GLN A 216 0.16 -16.77 -11.82
C GLN A 216 -1.38 -16.89 -11.83
N ALA A 217 -1.91 -18.09 -11.58
CA ALA A 217 -3.35 -18.31 -11.46
C ALA A 217 -3.95 -17.50 -10.30
N ALA A 218 -3.26 -17.47 -9.15
CA ALA A 218 -3.69 -16.66 -8.00
C ALA A 218 -3.61 -15.16 -8.28
N ALA A 219 -2.60 -14.67 -9.01
CA ALA A 219 -2.51 -13.28 -9.43
C ALA A 219 -3.65 -12.90 -10.39
N ALA A 220 -4.01 -13.78 -11.31
CA ALA A 220 -5.14 -13.58 -12.23
C ALA A 220 -6.48 -13.57 -11.48
N GLU A 221 -6.68 -14.50 -10.54
CA GLU A 221 -7.90 -14.52 -9.70
C GLU A 221 -7.98 -13.31 -8.78
N PHE A 222 -6.85 -12.86 -8.20
CA PHE A 222 -6.81 -11.60 -7.46
C PHE A 222 -7.31 -10.41 -8.28
N ALA A 223 -6.84 -10.29 -9.53
CA ALA A 223 -7.30 -9.25 -10.46
C ALA A 223 -8.81 -9.35 -10.74
N ALA A 224 -9.33 -10.57 -10.92
CA ALA A 224 -10.76 -10.82 -11.12
C ALA A 224 -11.57 -10.47 -9.87
N SER A 225 -11.12 -10.91 -8.69
CA SER A 225 -11.76 -10.58 -7.40
C SER A 225 -11.76 -9.08 -7.15
N ALA A 226 -10.64 -8.37 -7.41
CA ALA A 226 -10.56 -6.92 -7.28
C ALA A 226 -11.59 -6.21 -8.15
N LYS A 227 -11.79 -6.64 -9.39
CA LYS A 227 -12.83 -6.08 -10.27
C LYS A 227 -14.24 -6.32 -9.73
N ARG A 228 -14.54 -7.53 -9.20
CA ARG A 228 -15.84 -7.82 -8.57
C ARG A 228 -16.10 -6.92 -7.36
N VAL A 229 -15.10 -6.74 -6.51
CA VAL A 229 -15.17 -5.88 -5.32
C VAL A 229 -15.41 -4.42 -5.72
N LEU A 230 -14.74 -3.90 -6.74
CA LEU A 230 -14.90 -2.52 -7.20
C LEU A 230 -16.24 -2.30 -7.91
N ALA A 231 -16.73 -3.28 -8.68
CA ALA A 231 -18.06 -3.23 -9.27
C ALA A 231 -19.14 -3.16 -8.17
N ARG A 232 -19.04 -3.98 -7.12
CA ARG A 232 -19.92 -3.94 -5.95
C ARG A 232 -19.83 -2.61 -5.21
N ARG A 233 -18.62 -2.05 -5.04
CA ARG A 233 -18.43 -0.70 -4.48
C ARG A 233 -19.24 0.34 -5.26
N VAL A 234 -19.15 0.34 -6.59
CA VAL A 234 -19.91 1.27 -7.45
C VAL A 234 -21.41 1.06 -7.29
N GLY A 235 -21.88 -0.19 -7.27
CA GLY A 235 -23.30 -0.49 -7.05
C GLY A 235 -23.83 -0.01 -5.70
N ASN A 236 -22.99 -0.03 -4.66
CA ASN A 236 -23.35 0.40 -3.31
C ASN A 236 -23.07 1.90 -3.06
N SER A 237 -22.38 2.59 -3.96
CA SER A 237 -22.00 3.98 -3.75
C SER A 237 -23.21 4.93 -3.85
N PRO A 238 -23.25 6.00 -3.04
CA PRO A 238 -24.28 7.04 -3.20
C PRO A 238 -24.26 7.60 -4.63
N PRO A 239 -25.41 7.73 -5.31
CA PRO A 239 -25.50 8.16 -6.73
C PRO A 239 -24.76 9.48 -7.01
N GLN A 240 -24.81 10.43 -6.07
CA GLN A 240 -24.18 11.75 -6.20
C GLN A 240 -22.65 11.70 -6.28
N ARG A 241 -22.01 10.59 -5.89
CA ARG A 241 -20.56 10.40 -6.04
C ARG A 241 -20.15 10.08 -7.47
N GLY A 242 -21.07 9.56 -8.30
CA GLY A 242 -20.83 9.28 -9.70
C GLY A 242 -19.67 8.30 -9.95
N GLU A 243 -19.44 7.34 -9.04
CA GLU A 243 -18.25 6.46 -9.11
C GLU A 243 -18.22 5.55 -10.34
N LYS A 244 -19.35 5.35 -11.03
CA LYS A 244 -19.43 4.57 -12.27
C LYS A 244 -18.42 5.03 -13.33
N ARG A 245 -18.16 6.34 -13.43
CA ARG A 245 -17.19 6.93 -14.37
C ARG A 245 -15.75 6.43 -14.21
N TRP A 246 -15.39 5.91 -13.02
CA TRP A 246 -14.05 5.42 -12.73
C TRP A 246 -13.89 3.91 -12.92
N LEU A 247 -14.99 3.17 -13.08
CA LEU A 247 -14.98 1.70 -13.06
C LEU A 247 -14.11 1.11 -14.17
N GLU A 248 -14.14 1.68 -15.36
CA GLU A 248 -13.30 1.24 -16.47
C GLU A 248 -11.80 1.42 -16.17
N GLY A 249 -11.40 2.61 -15.71
CA GLY A 249 -10.01 2.89 -15.33
C GLY A 249 -9.53 2.00 -14.18
N TRP A 250 -10.39 1.75 -13.19
CA TRP A 250 -10.10 0.81 -12.11
C TRP A 250 -9.93 -0.62 -12.62
N GLY A 251 -10.79 -1.05 -13.55
CA GLY A 251 -10.71 -2.35 -14.22
C GLY A 251 -9.40 -2.52 -14.97
N ASN A 252 -8.97 -1.49 -15.72
CA ASN A 252 -7.71 -1.48 -16.47
C ASN A 252 -6.49 -1.60 -15.52
N ARG A 253 -6.51 -0.91 -14.37
CA ARG A 253 -5.48 -1.07 -13.34
C ARG A 253 -5.45 -2.51 -12.81
N CYS A 254 -6.60 -3.08 -12.45
CA CYS A 254 -6.69 -4.47 -11.99
C CYS A 254 -6.20 -5.48 -13.04
N ASN A 255 -6.49 -5.26 -14.33
CA ASN A 255 -5.98 -6.13 -15.40
C ASN A 255 -4.44 -6.20 -15.44
N SER A 256 -3.74 -5.16 -14.97
CA SER A 256 -2.27 -5.16 -14.89
C SER A 256 -1.72 -6.13 -13.86
N TYR A 257 -2.52 -6.55 -12.87
CA TYR A 257 -2.11 -7.50 -11.83
C TYR A 257 -1.97 -8.93 -12.36
N ALA A 258 -2.75 -9.28 -13.36
CA ALA A 258 -2.72 -10.60 -14.02
C ALA A 258 -1.56 -10.75 -15.02
N ARG A 259 -0.81 -9.69 -15.31
CA ARG A 259 0.27 -9.71 -16.29
C ARG A 259 1.62 -9.85 -15.59
N PRO A 260 2.50 -10.75 -16.02
CA PRO A 260 3.89 -10.78 -15.55
C PRO A 260 4.56 -9.40 -15.65
N LEU A 261 5.53 -9.16 -14.75
CA LEU A 261 6.29 -7.89 -14.72
C LEU A 261 7.31 -7.84 -15.84
#